data_9cce23c5ce2015765a56a9be657b749a
#
_entry.id   9cce23c5ce2015765a56a9be657b749a
#
_cell.length_a   1.000
_cell.length_b   1.000
_cell.length_c   1.000
_cell.angle_alpha   90.00
_cell.angle_beta   90.00
_cell.angle_gamma   90.00
#
_symmetry.space_group_name_H-M   'P 1'
#
loop_
_entity.id
_entity.type
_entity.pdbx_description
1 polymer ?
#
loop_
_entity_poly.entity_id
_entity_poly.type
_entity_poly.pdbx_seq_one_letter_code
_entity_poly.pdbx_strand_id
1 'polypeptide(L)'
;METMAWLALAVFAITIVAVISNAIDATVAALIGVVVMIWFGVMTDVDAFGLVDWNVMAILVSVWIIASYFGKTGVPSWLSVQALRLSGGRPGLLVMILSVLAGVISMFVDNVVVILMMAPVALPLARALKLPITPLVLMIGFAANFMGSAM
;
A
#
# COMPACT_ATOMS: atom_id res chain seq x y z
N MET A 1 -21.59 -16.93 -24.84
CA MET A 1 -20.72 -16.90 -23.63
C MET A 1 -19.27 -16.60 -23.99
N GLU A 2 -18.68 -17.20 -25.03
CA GLU A 2 -17.28 -16.93 -25.41
C GLU A 2 -16.99 -15.48 -25.81
N THR A 3 -17.85 -14.84 -26.55
CA THR A 3 -17.67 -13.43 -26.97
C THR A 3 -17.63 -12.46 -25.80
N MET A 4 -18.47 -12.66 -24.78
CA MET A 4 -18.45 -11.83 -23.57
C MET A 4 -17.19 -12.04 -22.73
N ALA A 5 -16.67 -13.27 -22.68
CA ALA A 5 -15.40 -13.57 -22.00
C ALA A 5 -14.22 -12.88 -22.67
N TRP A 6 -14.16 -12.91 -24.02
CA TRP A 6 -13.12 -12.21 -24.78
C TRP A 6 -13.19 -10.69 -24.61
N LEU A 7 -14.42 -10.16 -24.56
CA LEU A 7 -14.64 -8.73 -24.35
C LEU A 7 -14.21 -8.32 -22.93
N ALA A 8 -14.56 -9.09 -21.92
CA ALA A 8 -14.10 -8.88 -20.55
C ALA A 8 -12.57 -8.88 -20.45
N LEU A 9 -11.93 -9.87 -21.09
CA LEU A 9 -10.47 -9.99 -21.12
C LEU A 9 -9.81 -8.77 -21.81
N ALA A 10 -10.40 -8.33 -22.93
CA ALA A 10 -9.88 -7.16 -23.65
C ALA A 10 -9.98 -5.87 -22.84
N VAL A 11 -11.15 -5.62 -22.20
CA VAL A 11 -11.34 -4.46 -21.32
C VAL A 11 -10.38 -4.53 -20.14
N PHE A 12 -10.24 -5.68 -19.51
CA PHE A 12 -9.29 -5.88 -18.41
C PHE A 12 -7.84 -5.60 -18.84
N ALA A 13 -7.40 -6.15 -19.97
CA ALA A 13 -6.05 -5.94 -20.49
C ALA A 13 -5.78 -4.46 -20.80
N ILE A 14 -6.74 -3.77 -21.44
CA ILE A 14 -6.63 -2.34 -21.73
C ILE A 14 -6.55 -1.52 -20.43
N THR A 15 -7.39 -1.86 -19.43
CA THR A 15 -7.37 -1.19 -18.13
C THR A 15 -6.01 -1.36 -17.44
N ILE A 16 -5.46 -2.58 -17.43
CA ILE A 16 -4.13 -2.84 -16.86
C ILE A 16 -3.04 -2.04 -17.58
N VAL A 17 -3.06 -2.01 -18.91
CA VAL A 17 -2.11 -1.21 -19.70
C VAL A 17 -2.24 0.29 -19.37
N ALA A 18 -3.47 0.80 -19.25
CA ALA A 18 -3.72 2.20 -18.87
C ALA A 18 -3.17 2.51 -17.45
N VAL A 19 -3.36 1.61 -16.49
CA VAL A 19 -2.82 1.75 -15.13
C VAL A 19 -1.28 1.73 -15.14
N ILE A 20 -0.66 0.78 -15.84
CA ILE A 20 0.81 0.65 -15.91
C ILE A 20 1.45 1.82 -16.66
N SER A 21 0.80 2.33 -17.70
CA SER A 21 1.31 3.47 -18.49
C SER A 21 1.35 4.78 -17.69
N ASN A 22 0.67 4.82 -16.54
CA ASN A 22 0.56 6.01 -15.69
C ASN A 22 0.05 7.27 -16.42
N ALA A 23 -0.63 7.08 -17.56
CA ALA A 23 -1.19 8.15 -18.38
C ALA A 23 -2.43 8.79 -17.75
N ILE A 24 -3.14 7.99 -16.92
CA ILE A 24 -4.35 8.37 -16.21
C ILE A 24 -4.19 7.82 -14.78
N ASP A 25 -4.80 8.49 -13.80
CA ASP A 25 -4.85 7.97 -12.43
C ASP A 25 -5.41 6.54 -12.41
N ALA A 26 -4.73 5.65 -11.66
CA ALA A 26 -5.07 4.22 -11.62
C ALA A 26 -6.53 3.96 -11.20
N THR A 27 -7.03 4.77 -10.25
CA THR A 27 -8.42 4.67 -9.77
C THR A 27 -9.41 5.03 -10.87
N VAL A 28 -9.12 6.11 -11.62
CA VAL A 28 -9.96 6.56 -12.73
C VAL A 28 -9.95 5.52 -13.86
N ALA A 29 -8.78 4.98 -14.22
CA ALA A 29 -8.66 3.94 -15.23
C ALA A 29 -9.48 2.69 -14.85
N ALA A 30 -9.38 2.23 -13.59
CA ALA A 30 -10.13 1.09 -13.09
C ALA A 30 -11.65 1.34 -13.11
N LEU A 31 -12.11 2.52 -12.67
CA LEU A 31 -13.52 2.88 -12.69
C LEU A 31 -14.08 2.93 -14.12
N ILE A 32 -13.32 3.51 -15.06
CA ILE A 32 -13.70 3.51 -16.48
C ILE A 32 -13.83 2.08 -16.99
N GLY A 33 -12.91 1.19 -16.64
CA GLY A 33 -12.96 -0.24 -17.00
C GLY A 33 -14.26 -0.91 -16.53
N VAL A 34 -14.67 -0.67 -15.28
CA VAL A 34 -15.93 -1.18 -14.73
C VAL A 34 -17.14 -0.63 -15.49
N VAL A 35 -17.18 0.70 -15.71
CA VAL A 35 -18.28 1.36 -16.45
C VAL A 35 -18.38 0.80 -17.86
N VAL A 36 -17.28 0.59 -18.55
CA VAL A 36 -17.25 -0.02 -19.88
C VAL A 36 -17.79 -1.44 -19.85
N MET A 37 -17.42 -2.26 -18.85
CA MET A 37 -17.96 -3.63 -18.71
C MET A 37 -19.49 -3.65 -18.52
N ILE A 38 -20.01 -2.71 -17.70
CA ILE A 38 -21.46 -2.58 -17.51
C ILE A 38 -22.13 -2.11 -18.80
N TRP A 39 -21.56 -1.15 -19.50
CA TRP A 39 -22.12 -0.62 -20.76
C TRP A 39 -22.24 -1.70 -21.84
N PHE A 40 -21.24 -2.57 -21.96
CA PHE A 40 -21.27 -3.70 -22.90
C PHE A 40 -22.08 -4.90 -22.41
N GLY A 41 -22.70 -4.82 -21.24
CA GLY A 41 -23.53 -5.89 -20.69
C GLY A 41 -22.73 -7.14 -20.28
N VAL A 42 -21.44 -6.99 -19.98
CA VAL A 42 -20.58 -8.07 -19.45
C VAL A 42 -20.97 -8.40 -18.02
N MET A 43 -21.35 -7.38 -17.26
CA MET A 43 -21.87 -7.51 -15.89
C MET A 43 -22.97 -6.48 -15.66
N THR A 44 -23.82 -6.73 -14.66
CA THR A 44 -24.80 -5.74 -14.20
C THR A 44 -24.17 -4.81 -13.15
N ASP A 45 -24.79 -3.65 -12.93
CA ASP A 45 -24.44 -2.76 -11.83
C ASP A 45 -24.52 -3.42 -10.46
N VAL A 46 -25.55 -4.24 -10.25
CA VAL A 46 -25.74 -5.03 -9.01
C VAL A 46 -24.59 -6.03 -8.82
N ASP A 47 -24.19 -6.72 -9.87
CA ASP A 47 -23.05 -7.65 -9.82
C ASP A 47 -21.74 -6.90 -9.48
N ALA A 48 -21.51 -5.74 -10.11
CA ALA A 48 -20.33 -4.93 -9.87
C ALA A 48 -20.22 -4.50 -8.40
N PHE A 49 -21.33 -4.05 -7.79
CA PHE A 49 -21.36 -3.71 -6.36
C PHE A 49 -21.27 -4.95 -5.45
N GLY A 50 -21.82 -6.08 -5.87
CA GLY A 50 -21.76 -7.35 -5.14
C GLY A 50 -20.35 -7.96 -5.08
N LEU A 51 -19.49 -7.64 -6.05
CA LEU A 51 -18.08 -8.07 -6.06
C LEU A 51 -17.19 -7.26 -5.13
N VAL A 52 -17.66 -6.12 -4.61
CA VAL A 52 -16.90 -5.32 -3.65
C VAL A 52 -16.93 -5.99 -2.28
N ASP A 53 -15.77 -6.37 -1.78
CA ASP A 53 -15.66 -6.85 -0.40
C ASP A 53 -15.71 -5.67 0.58
N TRP A 54 -16.90 -5.42 1.11
CA TRP A 54 -17.15 -4.33 2.05
C TRP A 54 -16.40 -4.50 3.39
N ASN A 55 -16.06 -5.73 3.79
CA ASN A 55 -15.24 -5.96 4.98
C ASN A 55 -13.83 -5.46 4.75
N VAL A 56 -13.24 -5.75 3.59
CA VAL A 56 -11.91 -5.23 3.22
C VAL A 56 -11.93 -3.71 3.17
N MET A 57 -12.96 -3.11 2.58
CA MET A 57 -13.10 -1.64 2.54
C MET A 57 -13.22 -1.04 3.94
N ALA A 58 -14.00 -1.65 4.83
CA ALA A 58 -14.14 -1.21 6.21
C ALA A 58 -12.81 -1.31 6.98
N ILE A 59 -12.06 -2.40 6.79
CA ILE A 59 -10.73 -2.57 7.37
C ILE A 59 -9.78 -1.48 6.89
N LEU A 60 -9.70 -1.21 5.59
CA LEU A 60 -8.83 -0.18 5.02
C LEU A 60 -9.13 1.21 5.60
N VAL A 61 -10.41 1.59 5.64
CA VAL A 61 -10.82 2.89 6.20
C VAL A 61 -10.48 2.98 7.70
N SER A 62 -10.78 1.93 8.45
CA SER A 62 -10.49 1.87 9.90
C SER A 62 -8.99 2.02 10.18
N VAL A 63 -8.17 1.32 9.38
CA VAL A 63 -6.71 1.38 9.49
C VAL A 63 -6.18 2.77 9.15
N TRP A 64 -6.71 3.43 8.13
CA TRP A 64 -6.31 4.80 7.80
C TRP A 64 -6.60 5.78 8.93
N ILE A 65 -7.74 5.63 9.59
CA ILE A 65 -8.09 6.44 10.76
C ILE A 65 -7.08 6.18 11.89
N ILE A 66 -6.84 4.91 12.23
CA ILE A 66 -5.89 4.52 13.28
C ILE A 66 -4.48 5.04 12.97
N ALA A 67 -3.98 4.83 11.74
CA ALA A 67 -2.65 5.29 11.32
C ALA A 67 -2.53 6.82 11.38
N SER A 68 -3.59 7.55 11.00
CA SER A 68 -3.62 9.02 11.09
C SER A 68 -3.50 9.50 12.55
N TYR A 69 -4.24 8.88 13.47
CA TYR A 69 -4.14 9.20 14.89
C TYR A 69 -2.81 8.76 15.49
N PHE A 70 -2.30 7.59 15.12
CA PHE A 70 -0.98 7.13 15.53
C PHE A 70 0.11 8.13 15.18
N GLY A 71 0.06 8.72 13.98
CA GLY A 71 0.98 9.78 13.57
C GLY A 71 1.00 11.01 14.50
N LYS A 72 -0.12 11.28 15.20
CA LYS A 72 -0.28 12.43 16.12
C LYS A 72 0.12 12.11 17.57
N THR A 73 0.30 10.87 17.95
CA THR A 73 0.57 10.45 19.34
C THR A 73 1.98 10.78 19.84
N GLY A 74 2.90 11.17 18.96
CA GLY A 74 4.31 11.33 19.29
C GLY A 74 5.11 10.03 19.34
N VAL A 75 4.45 8.87 19.33
CA VAL A 75 5.11 7.54 19.29
C VAL A 75 6.03 7.40 18.07
N PRO A 76 5.63 7.80 16.84
CA PRO A 76 6.53 7.76 15.69
C PRO A 76 7.82 8.56 15.89
N SER A 77 7.72 9.75 16.49
CA SER A 77 8.88 10.60 16.79
C SER A 77 9.80 9.93 17.79
N TRP A 78 9.25 9.33 18.84
CA TRP A 78 10.02 8.57 19.83
C TRP A 78 10.71 7.36 19.18
N LEU A 79 10.02 6.57 18.37
CA LEU A 79 10.59 5.44 17.63
C LEU A 79 11.71 5.90 16.69
N SER A 80 11.54 7.04 16.02
CA SER A 80 12.53 7.63 15.14
C SER A 80 13.83 7.95 15.91
N VAL A 81 13.72 8.55 17.09
CA VAL A 81 14.88 8.85 17.94
C VAL A 81 15.57 7.58 18.41
N GLN A 82 14.82 6.55 18.80
CA GLN A 82 15.40 5.28 19.22
C GLN A 82 16.10 4.54 18.06
N ALA A 83 15.48 4.51 16.89
CA ALA A 83 16.10 3.93 15.70
C ALA A 83 17.41 4.66 15.33
N LEU A 84 17.42 5.99 15.43
CA LEU A 84 18.62 6.80 15.18
C LEU A 84 19.73 6.51 16.20
N ARG A 85 19.38 6.38 17.47
CA ARG A 85 20.34 6.03 18.55
C ARG A 85 20.94 4.64 18.32
N LEU A 86 20.09 3.65 18.04
CA LEU A 86 20.52 2.26 17.80
C LEU A 86 21.39 2.13 16.54
N SER A 87 21.11 2.93 15.51
CA SER A 87 21.90 2.94 14.27
C SER A 87 23.24 3.68 14.40
N GLY A 88 23.44 4.43 15.48
CA GLY A 88 24.62 5.28 15.63
C GLY A 88 24.78 6.31 14.52
N GLY A 89 23.67 6.71 13.87
CA GLY A 89 23.65 7.62 12.73
C GLY A 89 24.12 6.98 11.41
N ARG A 90 24.32 5.68 11.36
CA ARG A 90 24.71 4.94 10.13
C ARG A 90 23.49 4.66 9.27
N PRO A 91 23.42 5.20 8.04
CA PRO A 91 22.23 5.08 7.19
C PRO A 91 21.83 3.65 6.88
N GLY A 92 22.79 2.79 6.53
CA GLY A 92 22.52 1.40 6.19
C GLY A 92 21.95 0.60 7.37
N LEU A 93 22.48 0.83 8.58
CA LEU A 93 22.00 0.17 9.79
C LEU A 93 20.58 0.68 10.16
N LEU A 94 20.31 1.95 9.95
CA LEU A 94 18.99 2.53 10.18
C LEU A 94 17.94 1.88 9.25
N VAL A 95 18.24 1.79 7.95
CA VAL A 95 17.35 1.14 6.97
C VAL A 95 17.09 -0.30 7.39
N MET A 96 18.13 -1.04 7.78
CA MET A 96 18.02 -2.42 8.22
C MET A 96 17.14 -2.55 9.48
N ILE A 97 17.34 -1.72 10.50
CA ILE A 97 16.53 -1.72 11.74
C ILE A 97 15.06 -1.44 11.42
N LEU A 98 14.78 -0.42 10.61
CA LEU A 98 13.41 -0.06 10.24
C LEU A 98 12.73 -1.16 9.40
N SER A 99 13.47 -1.76 8.47
CA SER A 99 12.96 -2.85 7.63
C SER A 99 12.66 -4.11 8.45
N VAL A 100 13.56 -4.50 9.35
CA VAL A 100 13.35 -5.65 10.23
C VAL A 100 12.17 -5.39 11.18
N LEU A 101 12.08 -4.20 11.75
CA LEU A 101 10.96 -3.83 12.62
C LEU A 101 9.63 -3.89 11.86
N ALA A 102 9.58 -3.32 10.65
CA ALA A 102 8.40 -3.39 9.81
C ALA A 102 8.03 -4.83 9.45
N GLY A 103 9.00 -5.65 9.08
CA GLY A 103 8.79 -7.07 8.78
C GLY A 103 8.24 -7.84 9.97
N VAL A 104 8.81 -7.66 11.17
CA VAL A 104 8.31 -8.32 12.39
C VAL A 104 6.89 -7.89 12.73
N ILE A 105 6.57 -6.60 12.63
CA ILE A 105 5.20 -6.11 12.85
C ILE A 105 4.24 -6.70 11.82
N SER A 106 4.68 -6.83 10.56
CA SER A 106 3.87 -7.36 9.46
C SER A 106 3.53 -8.85 9.59
N MET A 107 4.22 -9.58 10.44
CA MET A 107 3.83 -10.97 10.77
C MET A 107 2.51 -11.04 11.55
N PHE A 108 2.08 -9.94 12.18
CA PHE A 108 0.88 -9.89 13.02
C PHE A 108 -0.19 -8.93 12.48
N VAL A 109 0.21 -8.02 11.59
CA VAL A 109 -0.62 -6.93 11.10
C VAL A 109 -0.49 -6.84 9.58
N ASP A 110 -1.58 -6.48 8.90
CA ASP A 110 -1.59 -6.32 7.45
C ASP A 110 -0.48 -5.40 6.93
N ASN A 111 0.12 -5.75 5.80
CA ASN A 111 1.27 -5.06 5.20
C ASN A 111 1.00 -3.57 4.92
N VAL A 112 -0.21 -3.24 4.46
CA VAL A 112 -0.61 -1.85 4.17
C VAL A 112 -0.62 -1.03 5.45
N VAL A 113 -1.14 -1.62 6.54
CA VAL A 113 -1.16 -1.01 7.87
C VAL A 113 0.25 -0.69 8.34
N VAL A 114 1.17 -1.66 8.22
CA VAL A 114 2.56 -1.51 8.65
C VAL A 114 3.25 -0.38 7.88
N ILE A 115 3.06 -0.30 6.56
CA ILE A 115 3.65 0.78 5.75
C ILE A 115 3.11 2.14 6.20
N LEU A 116 1.81 2.26 6.43
CA LEU A 116 1.18 3.50 6.90
C LEU A 116 1.67 3.90 8.30
N MET A 117 1.88 2.94 9.19
CA MET A 117 2.42 3.20 10.53
C MET A 117 3.91 3.56 10.51
N MET A 118 4.69 2.98 9.59
CA MET A 118 6.11 3.26 9.47
C MET A 118 6.43 4.56 8.73
N ALA A 119 5.52 5.06 7.88
CA ALA A 119 5.73 6.29 7.14
C ALA A 119 6.04 7.50 8.05
N PRO A 120 5.28 7.81 9.12
CA PRO A 120 5.59 8.92 10.03
C PRO A 120 6.88 8.71 10.83
N VAL A 121 7.42 7.50 10.91
CA VAL A 121 8.71 7.19 11.49
C VAL A 121 9.84 7.41 10.47
N ALA A 122 9.69 6.84 9.28
CA ALA A 122 10.72 6.81 8.25
C ALA A 122 10.97 8.17 7.59
N LEU A 123 9.90 8.95 7.33
CA LEU A 123 10.01 10.22 6.61
C LEU A 123 10.85 11.28 7.33
N PRO A 124 10.67 11.54 8.63
CA PRO A 124 11.53 12.48 9.37
C PRO A 124 13.00 12.04 9.41
N LEU A 125 13.25 10.74 9.56
CA LEU A 125 14.60 10.17 9.57
C LEU A 125 15.29 10.31 8.21
N ALA A 126 14.58 10.02 7.12
CA ALA A 126 15.11 10.21 5.78
C ALA A 126 15.52 11.66 5.54
N ARG A 127 14.68 12.62 5.96
CA ARG A 127 14.97 14.05 5.84
C ARG A 127 16.17 14.48 6.71
N ALA A 128 16.22 14.02 7.96
CA ALA A 128 17.28 14.36 8.90
C ALA A 128 18.67 13.87 8.43
N LEU A 129 18.71 12.68 7.84
CA LEU A 129 19.94 12.05 7.35
C LEU A 129 20.20 12.30 5.86
N LYS A 130 19.37 13.11 5.21
CA LYS A 130 19.44 13.41 3.76
C LYS A 130 19.44 12.14 2.90
N LEU A 131 18.68 11.12 3.33
CA LEU A 131 18.52 9.87 2.61
C LEU A 131 17.44 10.01 1.52
N PRO A 132 17.59 9.32 0.39
CA PRO A 132 16.51 9.24 -0.59
C PRO A 132 15.32 8.50 0.01
N ILE A 133 14.15 9.13 0.01
CA ILE A 133 12.94 8.63 0.66
C ILE A 133 12.44 7.34 -0.03
N THR A 134 12.48 7.33 -1.36
CA THR A 134 11.93 6.23 -2.15
C THR A 134 12.59 4.88 -1.85
N PRO A 135 13.93 4.72 -1.88
CA PRO A 135 14.55 3.46 -1.50
C PRO A 135 14.28 3.04 -0.06
N LEU A 136 14.21 3.99 0.88
CA LEU A 136 13.91 3.67 2.28
C LEU A 136 12.50 3.08 2.43
N VAL A 137 11.49 3.73 1.84
CA VAL A 137 10.10 3.26 1.89
C VAL A 137 9.94 1.94 1.15
N LEU A 138 10.61 1.77 0.00
CA LEU A 138 10.62 0.51 -0.73
C LEU A 138 11.20 -0.64 0.10
N MET A 139 12.32 -0.44 0.77
CA MET A 139 12.94 -1.47 1.61
C MET A 139 12.04 -1.87 2.78
N ILE A 140 11.39 -0.89 3.42
CA ILE A 140 10.41 -1.13 4.48
C ILE A 140 9.22 -1.92 3.92
N GLY A 141 8.69 -1.51 2.78
CA GLY A 141 7.57 -2.17 2.10
C GLY A 141 7.89 -3.60 1.67
N PHE A 142 9.07 -3.82 1.10
CA PHE A 142 9.54 -5.18 0.75
C PHE A 142 9.67 -6.07 1.98
N ALA A 143 10.27 -5.57 3.06
CA ALA A 143 10.41 -6.34 4.29
C ALA A 143 9.04 -6.69 4.90
N ALA A 144 8.11 -5.74 4.93
CA ALA A 144 6.76 -5.97 5.40
C ALA A 144 6.04 -7.03 4.54
N ASN A 145 6.08 -6.89 3.21
CA ASN A 145 5.45 -7.86 2.31
C ASN A 145 6.07 -9.26 2.43
N PHE A 146 7.40 -9.35 2.42
CA PHE A 146 8.10 -10.63 2.44
C PHE A 146 7.86 -11.39 3.75
N MET A 147 7.97 -10.71 4.89
CA MET A 147 7.78 -11.34 6.20
C MET A 147 6.31 -11.56 6.52
N GLY A 148 5.40 -10.68 6.11
CA GLY A 148 3.96 -10.84 6.28
C GLY A 148 3.37 -11.98 5.45
N SER A 149 3.95 -12.30 4.29
CA SER A 149 3.52 -13.43 3.46
C SER A 149 4.11 -14.78 3.89
N ALA A 150 5.05 -14.80 4.83
CA ALA A 150 5.69 -16.02 5.31
C ALA A 150 4.90 -16.74 6.41
N MET A 151 3.78 -16.15 6.87
CA MET A 151 2.82 -16.72 7.83
C MET A 151 1.46 -16.96 7.21
#